data_4dfaa3cff617a0b8135b16323f908df5
#
_entry.id   4dfaa3cff617a0b8135b16323f908df5
#
_cell.length_a   1.000
_cell.length_b   1.000
_cell.length_c   1.000
_cell.angle_alpha   90.00
_cell.angle_beta   90.00
_cell.angle_gamma   90.00
#
_symmetry.space_group_name_H-M   'P 1'
#
loop_
_entity.id
_entity.type
_entity.pdbx_description
1 polymer ?
#
loop_
_entity_poly.entity_id
_entity_poly.type
_entity_poly.pdbx_seq_one_letter_code
_entity_poly.pdbx_strand_id
1 'polypeptide(L)'
;MSELITTTPQSADHSVQLEIVKFNELTSVMNNQQIRLAIVAIADFVNRQEADDKQMLSVTPEAIAERHTAVIALEPPQPASTESSLATTSTEGDGVANFADRLVGYVGAMTPIEHTCAGTTRRMTEVGSLKVSRKLRGHGIGTVLFGKILQATEEEGLTPYAFCNDDSLPIAESLAGREITYATEVPPEALELCKTCPLYGQATDKSYGCCDTVMVWNSTNRAPKTPSH
;
A
#
# COMPACT_ATOMS: atom_id res chain seq x y z
N MET A 1 2.76 -15.91 -6.71
CA MET A 1 1.45 -16.37 -7.26
C MET A 1 0.45 -15.25 -7.11
N SER A 2 -0.12 -14.79 -8.21
CA SER A 2 -1.23 -13.83 -8.18
C SER A 2 -2.47 -14.49 -7.57
N GLU A 3 -3.14 -13.79 -6.68
CA GLU A 3 -4.37 -14.25 -6.04
C GLU A 3 -5.55 -13.45 -6.59
N LEU A 4 -6.53 -14.15 -7.15
CA LEU A 4 -7.77 -13.54 -7.60
C LEU A 4 -8.68 -13.35 -6.37
N ILE A 5 -8.94 -12.10 -6.01
CA ILE A 5 -9.82 -11.77 -4.88
C ILE A 5 -11.12 -11.18 -5.42
N THR A 6 -12.22 -11.73 -4.93
CA THR A 6 -13.55 -11.15 -5.13
C THR A 6 -13.92 -10.37 -3.89
N THR A 7 -14.07 -9.05 -3.99
CA THR A 7 -14.58 -8.20 -2.91
C THR A 7 -16.05 -7.95 -3.15
N THR A 8 -16.88 -8.26 -2.15
CA THR A 8 -18.33 -7.96 -2.19
C THR A 8 -18.55 -6.67 -1.42
N PRO A 9 -19.16 -5.63 -2.01
CA PRO A 9 -19.55 -4.43 -1.28
C PRO A 9 -20.62 -4.77 -0.23
N GLN A 10 -20.71 -3.97 0.82
CA GLN A 10 -21.77 -4.09 1.84
C GLN A 10 -23.19 -3.82 1.27
N SER A 11 -23.29 -3.27 0.05
CA SER A 11 -24.53 -3.14 -0.70
C SER A 11 -24.52 -4.09 -1.90
N ALA A 12 -25.51 -4.92 -2.01
CA ALA A 12 -25.59 -6.23 -2.65
C ALA A 12 -25.53 -6.31 -4.20
N ASP A 13 -24.89 -5.40 -4.97
CA ASP A 13 -25.13 -5.45 -6.42
C ASP A 13 -23.91 -5.56 -7.36
N HIS A 14 -22.68 -5.35 -6.90
CA HIS A 14 -21.52 -5.52 -7.80
C HIS A 14 -20.30 -6.09 -7.06
N SER A 15 -20.03 -7.39 -7.25
CA SER A 15 -18.75 -7.96 -6.85
C SER A 15 -17.64 -7.45 -7.79
N VAL A 16 -16.59 -6.86 -7.22
CA VAL A 16 -15.41 -6.44 -7.98
C VAL A 16 -14.38 -7.56 -7.92
N GLN A 17 -14.00 -8.09 -9.08
CA GLN A 17 -12.89 -9.02 -9.19
C GLN A 17 -11.59 -8.23 -9.38
N LEU A 18 -10.56 -8.53 -8.61
CA LEU A 18 -9.24 -7.92 -8.70
C LEU A 18 -8.16 -8.98 -8.61
N GLU A 19 -7.09 -8.75 -9.33
CA GLU A 19 -5.85 -9.50 -9.19
C GLU A 19 -4.94 -8.76 -8.21
N ILE A 20 -4.63 -9.38 -7.07
CA ILE A 20 -3.73 -8.85 -6.06
C ILE A 20 -2.37 -9.53 -6.20
N VAL A 21 -1.32 -8.73 -6.39
CA VAL A 21 0.03 -9.22 -6.69
C VAL A 21 1.06 -8.52 -5.82
N LYS A 22 2.05 -9.26 -5.31
CA LYS A 22 3.27 -8.66 -4.78
C LYS A 22 4.10 -8.12 -5.95
N PHE A 23 4.55 -6.88 -5.87
CA PHE A 23 5.22 -6.22 -6.99
C PHE A 23 6.54 -6.91 -7.39
N ASN A 24 7.28 -7.46 -6.43
CA ASN A 24 8.48 -8.24 -6.70
C ASN A 24 8.19 -9.54 -7.48
N GLU A 25 7.03 -10.18 -7.29
CA GLU A 25 6.62 -11.34 -8.08
C GLU A 25 6.33 -10.93 -9.53
N LEU A 26 5.67 -9.79 -9.72
CA LEU A 26 5.40 -9.25 -11.06
C LEU A 26 6.71 -8.89 -11.79
N THR A 27 7.65 -8.25 -11.10
CA THR A 27 8.93 -7.85 -11.70
C THR A 27 9.80 -9.04 -12.09
N SER A 28 9.61 -10.23 -11.50
CA SER A 28 10.36 -11.43 -11.86
C SER A 28 10.08 -11.94 -13.27
N VAL A 29 8.96 -11.53 -13.87
CA VAL A 29 8.56 -11.90 -15.25
C VAL A 29 8.66 -10.73 -16.25
N MET A 30 9.09 -9.56 -15.79
CA MET A 30 9.25 -8.33 -16.59
C MET A 30 10.72 -8.12 -16.97
N ASN A 31 10.96 -7.52 -18.13
CA ASN A 31 12.28 -6.99 -18.47
C ASN A 31 12.53 -5.63 -17.77
N ASN A 32 13.79 -5.18 -17.76
CA ASN A 32 14.19 -3.94 -17.07
C ASN A 32 13.44 -2.68 -17.55
N GLN A 33 13.07 -2.61 -18.81
CA GLN A 33 12.31 -1.48 -19.34
C GLN A 33 10.86 -1.51 -18.83
N GLN A 34 10.24 -2.67 -18.83
CA GLN A 34 8.89 -2.87 -18.30
C GLN A 34 8.82 -2.56 -16.81
N ILE A 35 9.83 -2.97 -16.02
CA ILE A 35 9.93 -2.64 -14.60
C ILE A 35 9.97 -1.12 -14.40
N ARG A 36 10.83 -0.41 -15.14
CA ARG A 36 10.93 1.06 -15.04
C ARG A 36 9.60 1.75 -15.36
N LEU A 37 8.93 1.33 -16.42
CA LEU A 37 7.64 1.89 -16.80
C LEU A 37 6.53 1.58 -15.78
N ALA A 38 6.54 0.38 -15.20
CA ALA A 38 5.61 0.03 -14.12
C ALA A 38 5.85 0.89 -12.87
N ILE A 39 7.11 1.14 -12.49
CA ILE A 39 7.48 2.03 -11.38
C ILE A 39 6.96 3.46 -11.62
N VAL A 40 7.15 4.00 -12.82
CA VAL A 40 6.62 5.32 -13.19
C VAL A 40 5.09 5.34 -13.11
N ALA A 41 4.43 4.32 -13.66
CA ALA A 41 2.97 4.22 -13.61
C ALA A 41 2.43 4.15 -12.16
N ILE A 42 3.13 3.45 -11.27
CA ILE A 42 2.78 3.41 -9.84
C ILE A 42 2.96 4.79 -9.20
N ALA A 43 4.08 5.48 -9.45
CA ALA A 43 4.33 6.81 -8.91
C ALA A 43 3.25 7.80 -9.38
N ASP A 44 2.91 7.79 -10.67
CA ASP A 44 1.85 8.62 -11.24
C ASP A 44 0.48 8.29 -10.63
N PHE A 45 0.19 7.01 -10.43
CA PHE A 45 -1.06 6.57 -9.79
C PHE A 45 -1.16 7.07 -8.34
N VAL A 46 -0.10 6.91 -7.54
CA VAL A 46 -0.07 7.35 -6.13
C VAL A 46 -0.19 8.87 -6.03
N ASN A 47 0.51 9.61 -6.91
CA ASN A 47 0.52 11.09 -6.89
C ASN A 47 -0.73 11.72 -7.50
N ARG A 48 -1.56 10.96 -8.22
CA ARG A 48 -2.79 11.50 -8.81
C ARG A 48 -3.72 11.97 -7.69
N GLN A 49 -3.81 13.30 -7.54
CA GLN A 49 -4.76 13.92 -6.61
C GLN A 49 -6.16 13.90 -7.22
N GLU A 50 -7.10 13.36 -6.49
CA GLU A 50 -8.51 13.50 -6.78
C GLU A 50 -9.10 14.56 -5.85
N ALA A 51 -10.21 15.21 -6.23
CA ALA A 51 -10.73 16.41 -5.56
C ALA A 51 -10.93 16.28 -4.04
N ASP A 52 -11.14 15.06 -3.55
CA ASP A 52 -11.41 14.78 -2.13
C ASP A 52 -10.21 14.10 -1.42
N ASP A 53 -9.07 13.95 -2.11
CA ASP A 53 -7.90 13.32 -1.49
C ASP A 53 -7.23 14.28 -0.50
N LYS A 54 -6.98 13.79 0.72
CA LYS A 54 -6.11 14.50 1.65
C LYS A 54 -4.71 14.55 1.06
N GLN A 55 -4.03 15.67 1.29
CA GLN A 55 -2.69 15.88 0.77
C GLN A 55 -1.74 14.81 1.33
N MET A 56 -1.22 13.98 0.44
CA MET A 56 -0.12 13.07 0.72
C MET A 56 1.19 13.66 0.22
N LEU A 57 2.29 13.29 0.83
CA LEU A 57 3.61 13.62 0.28
C LEU A 57 3.78 12.95 -1.07
N SER A 58 4.27 13.72 -2.06
CA SER A 58 4.54 13.17 -3.40
C SER A 58 5.61 12.08 -3.33
N VAL A 59 5.41 11.02 -4.09
CA VAL A 59 6.32 9.87 -4.17
C VAL A 59 6.99 9.89 -5.53
N THR A 60 8.33 9.83 -5.54
CA THR A 60 9.08 9.74 -6.80
C THR A 60 9.17 8.29 -7.30
N PRO A 61 9.43 8.07 -8.62
CA PRO A 61 9.70 6.72 -9.15
C PRO A 61 10.85 6.02 -8.41
N GLU A 62 11.90 6.75 -8.03
CA GLU A 62 13.03 6.22 -7.27
C GLU A 62 12.57 5.72 -5.89
N ALA A 63 11.74 6.51 -5.19
CA ALA A 63 11.18 6.10 -3.90
C ALA A 63 10.27 4.87 -4.02
N ILE A 64 9.58 4.66 -5.16
CA ILE A 64 8.85 3.41 -5.43
C ILE A 64 9.82 2.26 -5.68
N ALA A 65 10.90 2.48 -6.43
CA ALA A 65 11.91 1.47 -6.73
C ALA A 65 12.67 1.00 -5.48
N GLU A 66 12.85 1.88 -4.50
CA GLU A 66 13.53 1.62 -3.22
C GLU A 66 12.62 0.95 -2.17
N ARG A 67 11.34 0.72 -2.46
CA ARG A 67 10.46 0.00 -1.55
C ARG A 67 10.96 -1.42 -1.33
N HIS A 68 11.00 -1.83 -0.07
CA HIS A 68 11.38 -3.19 0.32
C HIS A 68 10.43 -4.22 -0.29
N THR A 69 9.13 -3.95 -0.17
CA THR A 69 8.08 -4.74 -0.82
C THR A 69 6.86 -3.85 -1.12
N ALA A 70 6.04 -4.27 -2.07
CA ALA A 70 4.80 -3.60 -2.39
C ALA A 70 3.73 -4.59 -2.83
N VAL A 71 2.46 -4.22 -2.63
CA VAL A 71 1.28 -4.95 -3.08
C VAL A 71 0.46 -4.04 -3.98
N ILE A 72 0.04 -4.56 -5.12
CA ILE A 72 -0.77 -3.84 -6.10
C ILE A 72 -2.10 -4.57 -6.34
N ALA A 73 -3.11 -3.82 -6.71
CA ALA A 73 -4.38 -4.33 -7.22
C ALA A 73 -4.53 -3.94 -8.68
N LEU A 74 -4.85 -4.92 -9.52
CA LEU A 74 -5.07 -4.75 -10.95
C LEU A 74 -6.49 -5.19 -11.30
N GLU A 75 -7.17 -4.44 -12.16
CA GLU A 75 -8.37 -4.94 -12.84
C GLU A 75 -7.98 -6.14 -13.72
N PRO A 76 -8.81 -7.18 -13.83
CA PRO A 76 -8.53 -8.30 -14.72
C PRO A 76 -8.39 -7.81 -16.18
N PRO A 77 -7.58 -8.47 -17.01
CA PRO A 77 -7.47 -8.10 -18.40
C PRO A 77 -8.85 -8.17 -19.06
N GLN A 78 -9.25 -7.09 -19.72
CA GLN A 78 -10.48 -7.10 -20.51
C GLN A 78 -10.34 -8.10 -21.64
N PRO A 79 -11.33 -8.96 -21.90
CA PRO A 79 -11.32 -9.80 -23.08
C PRO A 79 -11.20 -8.89 -24.30
N ALA A 80 -10.24 -9.19 -25.19
CA ALA A 80 -10.07 -8.44 -26.42
C ALA A 80 -11.44 -8.36 -27.14
N SER A 81 -11.96 -7.15 -27.30
CA SER A 81 -13.19 -6.94 -28.06
C SER A 81 -12.93 -7.43 -29.49
N THR A 82 -13.72 -8.37 -29.94
CA THR A 82 -13.58 -9.12 -31.21
C THR A 82 -13.72 -8.25 -32.46
N GLU A 83 -13.80 -6.93 -32.31
CA GLU A 83 -14.12 -6.01 -33.42
C GLU A 83 -12.91 -5.19 -33.95
N SER A 84 -11.69 -5.41 -33.49
CA SER A 84 -10.52 -4.74 -34.09
C SER A 84 -9.50 -5.74 -34.60
N SER A 85 -9.90 -6.50 -35.63
CA SER A 85 -9.00 -7.33 -36.42
C SER A 85 -8.35 -6.47 -37.48
N LEU A 86 -7.27 -5.79 -37.15
CA LEU A 86 -6.22 -5.40 -38.12
C LEU A 86 -4.90 -5.60 -37.42
N ALA A 87 -4.18 -6.61 -37.90
CA ALA A 87 -2.89 -7.06 -37.44
C ALA A 87 -1.91 -5.89 -37.31
N THR A 88 -1.70 -5.46 -36.07
CA THR A 88 -0.52 -4.67 -35.73
C THR A 88 0.35 -5.61 -34.90
N THR A 89 1.52 -5.91 -35.44
CA THR A 89 2.61 -6.62 -34.78
C THR A 89 2.78 -6.06 -33.35
N SER A 90 2.54 -6.91 -32.35
CA SER A 90 2.73 -6.60 -30.94
C SER A 90 4.16 -6.15 -30.69
N THR A 91 4.34 -4.83 -30.61
CA THR A 91 5.58 -4.22 -30.16
C THR A 91 5.67 -4.37 -28.62
N GLU A 92 6.88 -4.56 -28.10
CA GLU A 92 7.22 -4.78 -26.68
C GLU A 92 6.63 -3.75 -25.69
N GLY A 93 5.94 -2.72 -26.16
CA GLY A 93 5.28 -1.69 -25.35
C GLY A 93 3.87 -2.02 -24.87
N ASP A 94 3.16 -2.97 -25.49
CA ASP A 94 1.74 -3.22 -25.24
C ASP A 94 1.46 -3.76 -23.81
N GLY A 95 2.40 -4.48 -23.23
CA GLY A 95 2.25 -5.05 -21.89
C GLY A 95 2.23 -4.01 -20.76
N VAL A 96 2.90 -2.87 -20.94
CA VAL A 96 3.03 -1.84 -19.90
C VAL A 96 1.91 -0.81 -19.98
N ALA A 97 1.46 -0.46 -21.18
CA ALA A 97 0.25 0.37 -21.35
C ALA A 97 -0.93 -0.33 -20.66
N ASN A 98 -1.08 -1.62 -20.87
CA ASN A 98 -2.10 -2.45 -20.19
C ASN A 98 -1.93 -2.48 -18.66
N PHE A 99 -0.70 -2.44 -18.12
CA PHE A 99 -0.47 -2.40 -16.67
C PHE A 99 -0.98 -1.11 -16.04
N ALA A 100 -0.62 0.05 -16.61
CA ALA A 100 -1.02 1.35 -16.08
C ALA A 100 -2.55 1.54 -16.07
N ASP A 101 -3.24 1.07 -17.12
CA ASP A 101 -4.69 1.15 -17.24
C ASP A 101 -5.43 0.24 -16.25
N ARG A 102 -4.81 -0.87 -15.89
CA ARG A 102 -5.36 -1.85 -14.95
C ARG A 102 -5.06 -1.53 -13.48
N LEU A 103 -4.08 -0.67 -13.20
CA LEU A 103 -3.64 -0.35 -11.84
C LEU A 103 -4.73 0.44 -11.10
N VAL A 104 -5.29 -0.15 -10.07
CA VAL A 104 -6.39 0.42 -9.29
C VAL A 104 -6.11 0.51 -7.79
N GLY A 105 -5.02 -0.08 -7.33
CA GLY A 105 -4.63 0.00 -5.94
C GLY A 105 -3.14 -0.24 -5.72
N TYR A 106 -2.57 0.41 -4.70
CA TYR A 106 -1.18 0.31 -4.32
C TYR A 106 -0.99 0.49 -2.82
N VAL A 107 -0.05 -0.23 -2.24
CA VAL A 107 0.54 0.00 -0.93
C VAL A 107 1.98 -0.49 -0.93
N GLY A 108 2.88 0.22 -0.25
CA GLY A 108 4.30 -0.16 -0.18
C GLY A 108 4.83 -0.18 1.24
N ALA A 109 5.88 -0.98 1.47
CA ALA A 109 6.68 -0.98 2.69
C ALA A 109 8.06 -0.42 2.41
N MET A 110 8.55 0.44 3.31
CA MET A 110 9.88 1.06 3.24
C MET A 110 10.98 0.04 3.53
N THR A 111 12.22 0.40 3.23
CA THR A 111 13.39 -0.35 3.68
C THR A 111 13.37 -0.47 5.20
N PRO A 112 13.53 -1.70 5.75
CA PRO A 112 13.48 -1.89 7.19
C PRO A 112 14.63 -1.20 7.91
N ILE A 113 14.33 -0.67 9.09
CA ILE A 113 15.30 -0.06 10.02
C ILE A 113 15.32 -0.80 11.33
N GLU A 114 16.46 -0.83 12.01
CA GLU A 114 16.59 -1.35 13.36
C GLU A 114 16.21 -0.27 14.36
N HIS A 115 15.30 -0.58 15.26
CA HIS A 115 14.86 0.32 16.31
C HIS A 115 14.86 -0.37 17.66
N THR A 116 15.46 0.29 18.67
CA THR A 116 15.51 -0.20 20.05
C THR A 116 14.62 0.66 20.93
N CYS A 117 13.60 0.05 21.49
CA CYS A 117 12.70 0.67 22.46
C CYS A 117 12.59 -0.21 23.70
N ALA A 118 12.71 0.39 24.88
CA ALA A 118 12.62 -0.31 26.18
C ALA A 118 13.52 -1.56 26.27
N GLY A 119 14.73 -1.51 25.70
CA GLY A 119 15.71 -2.61 25.72
C GLY A 119 15.40 -3.74 24.71
N THR A 120 14.39 -3.60 23.88
CA THR A 120 14.06 -4.57 22.82
C THR A 120 14.39 -3.98 21.46
N THR A 121 15.25 -4.64 20.70
CA THR A 121 15.57 -4.26 19.31
C THR A 121 14.65 -5.02 18.36
N ARG A 122 14.07 -4.30 17.40
CA ARG A 122 13.19 -4.85 16.35
C ARG A 122 13.59 -4.27 15.00
N ARG A 123 13.40 -5.05 13.94
CA ARG A 123 13.46 -4.57 12.57
C ARG A 123 12.07 -4.05 12.22
N MET A 124 11.96 -2.76 12.00
CA MET A 124 10.69 -2.09 11.74
C MET A 124 10.63 -1.59 10.31
N THR A 125 9.45 -1.63 9.70
CA THR A 125 9.23 -1.08 8.35
C THR A 125 7.98 -0.22 8.33
N GLU A 126 8.06 0.95 7.70
CA GLU A 126 6.90 1.80 7.47
C GLU A 126 6.08 1.25 6.30
N VAL A 127 4.80 1.03 6.54
CA VAL A 127 3.81 0.73 5.51
C VAL A 127 3.08 2.01 5.16
N GLY A 128 3.15 2.41 3.91
CA GLY A 128 2.58 3.70 3.49
C GLY A 128 2.17 3.75 2.02
N SER A 129 1.76 4.95 1.60
CA SER A 129 1.31 5.23 0.24
C SER A 129 0.09 4.38 -0.18
N LEU A 130 -0.79 4.01 0.80
CA LEU A 130 -2.03 3.31 0.47
C LEU A 130 -2.89 4.17 -0.44
N LYS A 131 -3.13 3.71 -1.66
CA LYS A 131 -3.99 4.36 -2.64
C LYS A 131 -4.92 3.35 -3.28
N VAL A 132 -6.20 3.73 -3.41
CA VAL A 132 -7.21 2.98 -4.16
C VAL A 132 -7.89 3.96 -5.11
N SER A 133 -8.08 3.55 -6.36
CA SER A 133 -8.81 4.33 -7.37
C SER A 133 -10.19 4.72 -6.82
N ARG A 134 -10.58 5.99 -7.00
CA ARG A 134 -11.82 6.55 -6.45
C ARG A 134 -13.06 5.72 -6.80
N LYS A 135 -13.14 5.28 -8.06
CA LYS A 135 -14.26 4.46 -8.55
C LYS A 135 -14.47 3.15 -7.78
N LEU A 136 -13.42 2.69 -7.07
CA LEU A 136 -13.39 1.42 -6.34
C LEU A 136 -13.27 1.59 -4.82
N ARG A 137 -13.33 2.81 -4.30
CA ARG A 137 -13.37 3.05 -2.85
C ARG A 137 -14.68 2.54 -2.25
N GLY A 138 -14.67 2.21 -0.96
CA GLY A 138 -15.83 1.64 -0.28
C GLY A 138 -16.04 0.14 -0.51
N HIS A 139 -15.25 -0.52 -1.38
CA HIS A 139 -15.34 -1.95 -1.67
C HIS A 139 -14.36 -2.81 -0.84
N GLY A 140 -13.76 -2.26 0.22
CA GLY A 140 -12.82 -3.01 1.09
C GLY A 140 -11.44 -3.25 0.50
N ILE A 141 -11.13 -2.75 -0.71
CA ILE A 141 -9.86 -3.00 -1.40
C ILE A 141 -8.67 -2.48 -0.59
N GLY A 142 -8.79 -1.29 0.03
CA GLY A 142 -7.76 -0.74 0.90
C GLY A 142 -7.42 -1.66 2.07
N THR A 143 -8.42 -2.26 2.70
CA THR A 143 -8.24 -3.22 3.79
C THR A 143 -7.54 -4.49 3.31
N VAL A 144 -7.90 -4.99 2.14
CA VAL A 144 -7.25 -6.18 1.54
C VAL A 144 -5.79 -5.89 1.23
N LEU A 145 -5.49 -4.79 0.54
CA LEU A 145 -4.12 -4.39 0.21
C LEU A 145 -3.27 -4.23 1.47
N PHE A 146 -3.80 -3.48 2.46
CA PHE A 146 -3.09 -3.24 3.71
C PHE A 146 -2.87 -4.53 4.50
N GLY A 147 -3.86 -5.42 4.55
CA GLY A 147 -3.72 -6.75 5.16
C GLY A 147 -2.65 -7.62 4.49
N LYS A 148 -2.55 -7.57 3.15
CA LYS A 148 -1.55 -8.33 2.39
C LYS A 148 -0.13 -7.81 2.60
N ILE A 149 0.08 -6.49 2.66
CA ILE A 149 1.41 -5.93 2.93
C ILE A 149 1.84 -6.22 4.37
N LEU A 150 0.93 -6.14 5.34
CA LEU A 150 1.21 -6.54 6.73
C LEU A 150 1.64 -8.00 6.80
N GLN A 151 0.90 -8.90 6.14
CA GLN A 151 1.27 -10.30 6.08
C GLN A 151 2.65 -10.50 5.47
N ALA A 152 2.94 -9.86 4.33
CA ALA A 152 4.22 -9.99 3.65
C ALA A 152 5.40 -9.52 4.53
N THR A 153 5.24 -8.41 5.25
CA THR A 153 6.28 -7.90 6.15
C THR A 153 6.46 -8.76 7.40
N GLU A 154 5.38 -9.29 7.97
CA GLU A 154 5.44 -10.20 9.12
C GLU A 154 6.10 -11.55 8.76
N GLU A 155 5.85 -12.10 7.56
CA GLU A 155 6.50 -13.31 7.05
C GLU A 155 8.04 -13.16 6.98
N GLU A 156 8.54 -11.93 6.82
CA GLU A 156 9.96 -11.58 6.83
C GLU A 156 10.51 -11.25 8.23
N GLY A 157 9.69 -11.39 9.27
CA GLY A 157 10.06 -11.10 10.65
C GLY A 157 10.18 -9.60 10.95
N LEU A 158 9.53 -8.75 10.15
CA LEU A 158 9.50 -7.31 10.35
C LEU A 158 8.33 -6.91 11.24
N THR A 159 8.48 -5.78 11.95
CA THR A 159 7.41 -5.13 12.69
C THR A 159 6.89 -3.96 11.85
N PRO A 160 5.73 -4.10 11.18
CA PRO A 160 5.18 -3.01 10.40
C PRO A 160 4.60 -1.92 11.30
N TYR A 161 4.76 -0.66 10.87
CA TYR A 161 4.08 0.50 11.42
C TYR A 161 3.61 1.42 10.30
N ALA A 162 2.64 2.29 10.57
CA ALA A 162 2.13 3.24 9.58
C ALA A 162 1.69 4.55 10.24
N PHE A 163 1.88 5.65 9.51
CA PHE A 163 1.24 6.93 9.80
C PHE A 163 -0.15 6.93 9.15
N CYS A 164 -1.18 6.98 9.96
CA CYS A 164 -2.57 6.85 9.52
C CYS A 164 -3.31 8.17 9.70
N ASN A 165 -3.77 8.76 8.60
CA ASN A 165 -4.73 9.85 8.61
C ASN A 165 -6.15 9.33 8.88
N ASP A 166 -7.14 10.22 8.99
CA ASP A 166 -8.53 9.84 9.30
C ASP A 166 -9.14 8.84 8.30
N ASP A 167 -8.65 8.78 7.05
CA ASP A 167 -9.17 7.86 6.02
C ASP A 167 -8.56 6.45 6.16
N SER A 168 -7.30 6.37 6.57
CA SER A 168 -6.58 5.09 6.73
C SER A 168 -6.64 4.51 8.14
N LEU A 169 -6.91 5.33 9.15
CA LEU A 169 -7.00 4.89 10.55
C LEU A 169 -8.06 3.80 10.77
N PRO A 170 -9.30 3.90 10.23
CA PRO A 170 -10.29 2.84 10.37
C PRO A 170 -9.85 1.51 9.75
N ILE A 171 -9.07 1.57 8.65
CA ILE A 171 -8.48 0.38 8.03
C ILE A 171 -7.47 -0.26 8.98
N ALA A 172 -6.55 0.55 9.53
CA ALA A 172 -5.52 0.10 10.45
C ALA A 172 -6.10 -0.55 11.72
N GLU A 173 -7.13 0.07 12.31
CA GLU A 173 -7.87 -0.47 13.47
C GLU A 173 -8.57 -1.79 13.14
N SER A 174 -9.21 -1.89 11.97
CA SER A 174 -9.89 -3.13 11.54
C SER A 174 -8.94 -4.31 11.39
N LEU A 175 -7.65 -4.03 11.15
CA LEU A 175 -6.56 -4.99 11.04
C LEU A 175 -5.80 -5.19 12.35
N ALA A 176 -6.39 -4.80 13.49
CA ALA A 176 -5.84 -4.95 14.83
C ALA A 176 -4.50 -4.21 15.04
N GLY A 177 -4.33 -3.07 14.38
CA GLY A 177 -3.25 -2.15 14.70
C GLY A 177 -3.40 -1.59 16.12
N ARG A 178 -2.27 -1.40 16.81
CA ARG A 178 -2.21 -0.71 18.09
C ARG A 178 -1.65 0.69 17.89
N GLU A 179 -2.31 1.69 18.44
CA GLU A 179 -1.79 3.04 18.44
C GLU A 179 -0.50 3.14 19.25
N ILE A 180 0.50 3.84 18.71
CA ILE A 180 1.73 4.20 19.43
C ILE A 180 1.45 5.46 20.25
N THR A 181 1.70 5.37 21.55
CA THR A 181 1.44 6.48 22.49
C THR A 181 2.70 7.31 22.74
N TYR A 182 3.88 6.70 22.69
CA TYR A 182 5.14 7.35 23.03
C TYR A 182 6.04 7.52 21.82
N ALA A 183 6.61 8.72 21.66
CA ALA A 183 7.54 9.03 20.57
C ALA A 183 8.73 8.07 20.49
N THR A 184 9.17 7.52 21.63
CA THR A 184 10.27 6.54 21.71
C THR A 184 9.95 5.19 21.05
N GLU A 185 8.69 4.90 20.77
CA GLU A 185 8.28 3.69 20.06
C GLU A 185 8.35 3.85 18.53
N VAL A 186 8.43 5.11 18.05
CA VAL A 186 8.55 5.42 16.62
C VAL A 186 10.02 5.55 16.27
N PRO A 187 10.50 4.92 15.19
CA PRO A 187 11.87 5.13 14.73
C PRO A 187 12.16 6.62 14.47
N PRO A 188 13.27 7.18 15.01
CA PRO A 188 13.58 8.60 14.82
C PRO A 188 13.67 9.00 13.34
N GLU A 189 14.17 8.10 12.48
CA GLU A 189 14.31 8.31 11.04
C GLU A 189 12.96 8.54 10.36
N ALA A 190 11.92 7.87 10.82
CA ALA A 190 10.57 8.04 10.31
C ALA A 190 10.03 9.45 10.64
N LEU A 191 10.33 9.96 11.83
CA LEU A 191 9.93 11.30 12.26
C LEU A 191 10.71 12.40 11.52
N GLU A 192 11.94 12.13 11.04
CA GLU A 192 12.69 13.09 10.23
C GLU A 192 11.96 13.44 8.92
N LEU A 193 11.32 12.46 8.29
CA LEU A 193 10.49 12.70 7.10
C LEU A 193 9.28 13.60 7.42
N CYS A 194 8.69 13.44 8.61
CA CYS A 194 7.60 14.31 9.03
C CYS A 194 8.01 15.76 9.16
N LYS A 195 9.27 16.08 9.47
CA LYS A 195 9.76 17.48 9.58
C LYS A 195 9.67 18.25 8.27
N THR A 196 9.62 17.58 7.14
CA THR A 196 9.41 18.21 5.82
C THR A 196 7.94 18.42 5.49
N CYS A 197 7.02 17.85 6.28
CA CYS A 197 5.59 17.99 6.08
C CYS A 197 5.11 19.40 6.50
N PRO A 198 4.30 20.09 5.67
CA PRO A 198 3.75 21.41 6.02
C PRO A 198 2.90 21.41 7.30
N LEU A 199 2.39 20.25 7.71
CA LEU A 199 1.56 20.10 8.90
C LEU A 199 2.36 19.74 10.16
N TYR A 200 3.67 19.48 10.05
CA TYR A 200 4.51 19.12 11.18
C TYR A 200 4.58 20.23 12.22
N GLY A 201 4.39 19.87 13.48
CA GLY A 201 4.41 20.85 14.60
C GLY A 201 3.21 21.76 14.67
N GLN A 202 2.22 21.64 13.77
CA GLN A 202 0.92 22.28 13.95
C GLN A 202 0.20 21.59 15.12
N ALA A 203 -0.64 22.36 15.86
CA ALA A 203 -1.25 21.96 17.13
C ALA A 203 -1.75 20.49 17.11
N THR A 204 -0.98 19.63 17.74
CA THR A 204 -1.28 18.20 17.92
C THR A 204 -1.05 17.86 19.38
N ASP A 205 -1.91 17.02 19.92
CA ASP A 205 -1.79 16.43 21.26
C ASP A 205 -0.82 15.24 21.30
N LYS A 206 -0.31 14.81 20.12
CA LYS A 206 0.54 13.62 20.00
C LYS A 206 1.99 13.93 20.33
N SER A 207 2.58 13.06 21.16
CA SER A 207 3.94 13.24 21.71
C SER A 207 5.04 13.25 20.62
N TYR A 208 4.77 12.71 19.45
CA TYR A 208 5.71 12.65 18.32
C TYR A 208 5.54 13.80 17.30
N GLY A 209 4.62 14.74 17.55
CA GLY A 209 4.48 15.97 16.75
C GLY A 209 3.88 15.82 15.35
N CYS A 210 3.51 14.61 14.94
CA CYS A 210 2.83 14.34 13.68
C CYS A 210 1.31 14.50 13.85
N CYS A 211 0.61 14.99 12.81
CA CYS A 211 -0.84 15.07 12.80
C CYS A 211 -1.51 13.70 12.64
N ASP A 212 -0.83 12.74 12.00
CA ASP A 212 -1.33 11.39 11.80
C ASP A 212 -1.19 10.53 13.07
N THR A 213 -2.04 9.50 13.18
CA THR A 213 -1.93 8.48 14.22
C THR A 213 -0.94 7.42 13.78
N VAL A 214 0.06 7.11 14.62
CA VAL A 214 1.00 6.04 14.32
C VAL A 214 0.46 4.72 14.85
N MET A 215 0.27 3.77 13.96
CA MET A 215 -0.19 2.43 14.26
C MET A 215 0.94 1.41 14.09
N VAL A 216 0.98 0.38 14.95
CA VAL A 216 1.99 -0.70 14.88
C VAL A 216 1.31 -2.06 14.98
N TRP A 217 1.84 -3.03 14.26
CA TRP A 217 1.40 -4.42 14.30
C TRP A 217 2.53 -5.30 14.83
N ASN A 218 2.23 -6.03 15.91
CA ASN A 218 3.12 -7.03 16.48
C ASN A 218 2.48 -8.41 16.29
N SER A 219 3.25 -9.39 15.89
CA SER A 219 2.78 -10.78 15.73
C SER A 219 2.13 -11.36 16.98
N THR A 220 2.47 -10.83 18.16
CA THR A 220 1.89 -11.24 19.46
C THR A 220 0.45 -10.74 19.68
N ASN A 221 0.00 -9.72 18.93
CA ASN A 221 -1.34 -9.13 19.10
C ASN A 221 -2.39 -9.73 18.16
N ARG A 222 -1.96 -10.50 17.16
CA ARG A 222 -2.86 -11.26 16.30
C ARG A 222 -3.16 -12.63 16.90
N ALA A 223 -4.00 -12.68 17.94
CA ALA A 223 -4.66 -13.92 18.28
C ALA A 223 -5.45 -14.41 17.03
N PRO A 224 -5.34 -15.68 16.64
CA PRO A 224 -6.12 -16.20 15.53
C PRO A 224 -7.60 -15.93 15.85
N LYS A 225 -8.29 -15.15 15.01
CA LYS A 225 -9.74 -15.04 15.07
C LYS A 225 -10.27 -16.45 14.85
N THR A 226 -10.69 -17.11 15.92
CA THR A 226 -11.43 -18.36 15.83
C THR A 226 -12.64 -18.09 14.95
N PRO A 227 -12.86 -18.84 13.85
CA PRO A 227 -14.08 -18.67 13.08
C PRO A 227 -15.26 -18.94 14.00
N SER A 228 -16.09 -17.93 14.20
CA SER A 228 -17.41 -18.10 14.84
C SER A 228 -18.25 -18.95 13.90
N HIS A 229 -18.52 -20.18 14.35
CA HIS A 229 -19.45 -21.12 13.71
C HIS A 229 -20.89 -20.59 13.71
#